data_1606a25cbd872f80e692cef6ee9a6070
#
_entry.id   1606a25cbd872f80e692cef6ee9a6070
#
_cell.length_a   1.000
_cell.length_b   1.000
_cell.length_c   1.000
_cell.angle_alpha   90.00
_cell.angle_beta   90.00
_cell.angle_gamma   90.00
#
_symmetry.space_group_name_H-M   'P 1'
#
loop_
_entity.id
_entity.type
_entity.pdbx_description
1 polymer ?
#
loop_
_entity_poly.entity_id
_entity_poly.type
_entity_poly.pdbx_seq_one_letter_code
_entity_poly.pdbx_strand_id
1 'polypeptide(L)'
;MKKVLLSVCLFAMTGAAQAADIVRHSNGTNFPIARVVEVPAGKTIYFHSGMTPAPADPKATPGTPEYWGDTKTQALSTFARIKESLDTMKLDFGNVAAMTVYLVGDPAKGGRMDFDGMMAAYSQFFGTKEQPNLPARSTVQVAGLVGPGMLVEIEVQLAK
;
A
#
# COMPACT_ATOMS: atom_id res chain seq x y z
N MET A 1 17.31 -62.01 -38.40
CA MET A 1 17.89 -60.71 -38.05
C MET A 1 16.77 -59.85 -37.46
N LYS A 2 16.70 -59.71 -36.09
CA LYS A 2 15.66 -58.91 -35.41
C LYS A 2 16.18 -57.49 -35.22
N LYS A 3 15.49 -56.51 -35.79
CA LYS A 3 15.77 -55.10 -35.58
C LYS A 3 15.12 -54.65 -34.28
N VAL A 4 15.95 -54.24 -33.31
CA VAL A 4 15.49 -53.59 -32.08
C VAL A 4 15.39 -52.09 -32.36
N LEU A 5 14.16 -51.52 -32.33
CA LEU A 5 13.93 -50.10 -32.32
C LEU A 5 14.10 -49.56 -30.88
N LEU A 6 15.12 -48.76 -30.69
CA LEU A 6 15.36 -48.02 -29.43
C LEU A 6 14.55 -46.73 -29.48
N SER A 7 13.45 -46.68 -28.71
CA SER A 7 12.63 -45.47 -28.58
C SER A 7 13.25 -44.57 -27.51
N VAL A 8 13.79 -43.41 -27.94
CA VAL A 8 14.35 -42.40 -27.03
C VAL A 8 13.19 -41.51 -26.59
N CYS A 9 12.70 -41.66 -25.37
CA CYS A 9 11.78 -40.75 -24.73
C CYS A 9 12.53 -39.49 -24.29
N LEU A 10 12.34 -38.37 -25.03
CA LEU A 10 12.84 -37.07 -24.65
C LEU A 10 11.90 -36.49 -23.56
N PHE A 11 12.31 -36.58 -22.30
CA PHE A 11 11.63 -35.89 -21.19
C PHE A 11 11.99 -34.38 -21.27
N ALA A 12 11.08 -33.57 -21.78
CA ALA A 12 11.18 -32.13 -21.64
C ALA A 12 10.89 -31.75 -20.16
N MET A 13 11.95 -31.47 -19.40
CA MET A 13 11.80 -30.83 -18.09
C MET A 13 11.37 -29.36 -18.31
N THR A 14 10.08 -29.09 -18.24
CA THR A 14 9.58 -27.72 -18.07
C THR A 14 9.87 -27.29 -16.64
N GLY A 15 11.07 -26.74 -16.41
CA GLY A 15 11.37 -26.04 -15.18
C GLY A 15 10.42 -24.84 -15.07
N ALA A 16 9.49 -24.85 -14.10
CA ALA A 16 8.74 -23.65 -13.74
C ALA A 16 9.76 -22.62 -13.26
N ALA A 17 10.02 -21.59 -14.08
CA ALA A 17 10.84 -20.46 -13.67
C ALA A 17 10.11 -19.80 -12.48
N GLN A 18 10.71 -19.89 -11.28
CA GLN A 18 10.19 -19.20 -10.12
C GLN A 18 10.31 -17.70 -10.35
N ALA A 19 9.20 -16.97 -10.22
CA ALA A 19 9.24 -15.51 -10.37
C ALA A 19 10.22 -14.91 -9.35
N ALA A 20 11.10 -14.04 -9.84
CA ALA A 20 12.06 -13.35 -8.98
C ALA A 20 11.35 -12.52 -7.89
N ASP A 21 12.06 -12.20 -6.82
CA ASP A 21 11.50 -11.39 -5.73
C ASP A 21 11.38 -9.91 -6.12
N ILE A 22 10.44 -9.22 -5.46
CA ILE A 22 10.28 -7.75 -5.58
C ILE A 22 11.48 -7.08 -4.94
N VAL A 23 12.18 -6.23 -5.70
CA VAL A 23 13.37 -5.50 -5.23
C VAL A 23 12.99 -4.08 -4.82
N ARG A 24 13.40 -3.67 -3.62
CA ARG A 24 13.17 -2.33 -3.07
C ARG A 24 14.48 -1.57 -2.95
N HIS A 25 14.64 -0.56 -3.79
CA HIS A 25 15.85 0.26 -3.82
C HIS A 25 15.73 1.38 -2.79
N SER A 26 16.71 1.45 -1.89
CA SER A 26 16.77 2.49 -0.85
C SER A 26 16.82 3.89 -1.48
N ASN A 27 16.24 4.86 -0.79
CA ASN A 27 16.38 6.28 -1.13
C ASN A 27 17.72 6.89 -0.65
N GLY A 28 18.56 6.11 0.03
CA GLY A 28 19.86 6.56 0.56
C GLY A 28 19.74 7.40 1.84
N THR A 29 18.56 7.45 2.45
CA THR A 29 18.30 8.17 3.71
C THR A 29 17.56 7.26 4.70
N ASN A 30 17.35 7.74 5.94
CA ASN A 30 16.52 7.05 6.93
C ASN A 30 15.02 7.33 6.76
N PHE A 31 14.61 8.07 5.73
CA PHE A 31 13.20 8.34 5.47
C PHE A 31 12.51 7.06 4.97
N PRO A 32 11.39 6.61 5.59
CA PRO A 32 10.87 5.25 5.41
C PRO A 32 10.04 5.09 4.13
N ILE A 33 10.68 5.27 2.97
CA ILE A 33 10.15 4.94 1.64
C ILE A 33 11.24 4.32 0.78
N ALA A 34 10.88 3.49 -0.20
CA ALA A 34 11.77 3.10 -1.27
C ALA A 34 11.86 4.23 -2.32
N ARG A 35 13.03 4.41 -2.94
CA ARG A 35 13.17 5.28 -4.10
C ARG A 35 12.50 4.69 -5.33
N VAL A 36 12.69 3.38 -5.53
CA VAL A 36 12.12 2.59 -6.61
C VAL A 36 11.74 1.22 -6.06
N VAL A 37 10.63 0.69 -6.52
CA VAL A 37 10.28 -0.71 -6.33
C VAL A 37 10.24 -1.37 -7.70
N GLU A 38 11.08 -2.38 -7.89
CA GLU A 38 11.14 -3.19 -9.10
C GLU A 38 10.27 -4.41 -8.92
N VAL A 39 9.30 -4.58 -9.82
CA VAL A 39 8.41 -5.73 -9.85
C VAL A 39 8.82 -6.59 -11.05
N PRO A 40 9.40 -7.77 -10.83
CA PRO A 40 9.85 -8.63 -11.92
C PRO A 40 8.68 -9.23 -12.70
N ALA A 41 8.95 -9.67 -13.93
CA ALA A 41 7.98 -10.37 -14.78
C ALA A 41 7.40 -11.60 -14.07
N GLY A 42 6.12 -11.90 -14.33
CA GLY A 42 5.41 -13.04 -13.77
C GLY A 42 4.70 -12.77 -12.43
N LYS A 43 4.86 -11.60 -11.82
CA LYS A 43 4.08 -11.17 -10.66
C LYS A 43 2.71 -10.65 -11.09
N THR A 44 1.68 -10.96 -10.32
CA THR A 44 0.35 -10.34 -10.47
C THR A 44 0.38 -8.95 -9.85
N ILE A 45 -0.09 -7.95 -10.59
CA ILE A 45 -0.24 -6.57 -10.11
C ILE A 45 -1.69 -6.36 -9.70
N TYR A 46 -1.89 -5.74 -8.53
CA TYR A 46 -3.19 -5.36 -7.99
C TYR A 46 -3.24 -3.84 -7.87
N PHE A 47 -4.27 -3.23 -8.42
CA PHE A 47 -4.59 -1.81 -8.24
C PHE A 47 -5.72 -1.70 -7.24
N HIS A 48 -5.42 -1.19 -6.05
CA HIS A 48 -6.41 -0.95 -5.01
C HIS A 48 -6.87 0.50 -5.11
N SER A 49 -8.16 0.69 -5.26
CA SER A 49 -8.77 2.05 -5.29
C SER A 49 -8.45 2.85 -4.03
N GLY A 50 -8.53 4.16 -4.13
CA GLY A 50 -8.39 5.07 -2.99
C GLY A 50 -9.32 4.66 -1.84
N MET A 51 -8.77 4.56 -0.65
CA MET A 51 -9.49 4.26 0.58
C MET A 51 -9.53 5.50 1.45
N THR A 52 -10.74 5.87 1.87
CA THR A 52 -11.03 6.96 2.79
C THR A 52 -11.20 6.45 4.22
N PRO A 53 -11.16 7.28 5.26
CA PRO A 53 -11.33 6.85 6.66
C PRO A 53 -12.77 6.36 6.95
N ALA A 54 -12.91 5.56 8.01
CA ALA A 54 -14.17 5.36 8.69
C ALA A 54 -14.35 6.45 9.77
N PRO A 55 -15.58 6.78 10.17
CA PRO A 55 -15.82 7.72 11.26
C PRO A 55 -15.13 7.32 12.56
N ALA A 56 -14.51 8.27 13.25
CA ALA A 56 -13.96 8.09 14.58
C ALA A 56 -15.06 8.05 15.63
N ASP A 57 -16.05 8.94 15.53
CA ASP A 57 -17.29 8.91 16.32
C ASP A 57 -18.52 8.96 15.40
N PRO A 58 -19.15 7.81 15.09
CA PRO A 58 -20.34 7.76 14.25
C PRO A 58 -21.58 8.49 14.82
N LYS A 59 -21.54 8.88 16.11
CA LYS A 59 -22.62 9.62 16.75
C LYS A 59 -22.48 11.14 16.65
N ALA A 60 -21.27 11.61 16.32
CA ALA A 60 -21.02 13.02 16.08
C ALA A 60 -21.66 13.49 14.76
N THR A 61 -21.76 14.80 14.58
CA THR A 61 -22.31 15.37 13.34
C THR A 61 -21.39 15.04 12.16
N PRO A 62 -21.89 14.40 11.08
CA PRO A 62 -21.09 14.09 9.90
C PRO A 62 -20.38 15.31 9.33
N GLY A 63 -19.13 15.15 8.98
CA GLY A 63 -18.31 16.22 8.39
C GLY A 63 -17.56 17.10 9.40
N THR A 64 -17.78 16.90 10.71
CA THR A 64 -17.06 17.63 11.75
C THR A 64 -15.75 16.93 12.16
N PRO A 65 -14.81 17.66 12.80
CA PRO A 65 -13.61 17.06 13.35
C PRO A 65 -13.88 15.95 14.39
N GLU A 66 -14.94 16.07 15.17
CA GLU A 66 -15.36 15.05 16.14
C GLU A 66 -15.80 13.76 15.43
N TYR A 67 -16.44 13.88 14.27
CA TYR A 67 -16.88 12.74 13.48
C TYR A 67 -15.71 11.97 12.85
N TRP A 68 -14.72 12.68 12.30
CA TRP A 68 -13.62 12.08 11.55
C TRP A 68 -12.34 11.87 12.38
N GLY A 69 -12.10 12.69 13.39
CA GLY A 69 -10.82 12.81 14.07
C GLY A 69 -9.80 13.65 13.26
N ASP A 70 -8.60 13.75 13.80
CA ASP A 70 -7.47 14.41 13.16
C ASP A 70 -6.86 13.57 12.02
N THR A 71 -5.88 14.12 11.32
CA THR A 71 -5.20 13.44 10.21
C THR A 71 -4.61 12.09 10.62
N LYS A 72 -4.01 12.00 11.82
CA LYS A 72 -3.46 10.72 12.32
C LYS A 72 -4.55 9.68 12.52
N THR A 73 -5.64 10.04 13.16
CA THR A 73 -6.80 9.17 13.41
C THR A 73 -7.40 8.67 12.11
N GLN A 74 -7.59 9.58 11.14
CA GLN A 74 -8.09 9.25 9.81
C GLN A 74 -7.14 8.33 9.07
N ALA A 75 -5.82 8.57 9.08
CA ALA A 75 -4.82 7.73 8.44
C ALA A 75 -4.77 6.32 9.05
N LEU A 76 -4.82 6.19 10.38
CA LEU A 76 -4.90 4.90 11.06
C LEU A 76 -6.13 4.10 10.63
N SER A 77 -7.29 4.74 10.60
CA SER A 77 -8.54 4.14 10.16
C SER A 77 -8.46 3.70 8.68
N THR A 78 -7.90 4.55 7.82
CA THR A 78 -7.70 4.24 6.40
C THR A 78 -6.80 3.02 6.20
N PHE A 79 -5.66 2.94 6.91
CA PHE A 79 -4.79 1.76 6.85
C PHE A 79 -5.48 0.49 7.37
N ALA A 80 -6.27 0.58 8.45
CA ALA A 80 -7.04 -0.56 8.95
C ALA A 80 -8.01 -1.10 7.87
N ARG A 81 -8.73 -0.22 7.18
CA ARG A 81 -9.64 -0.59 6.09
C ARG A 81 -8.92 -1.18 4.87
N ILE A 82 -7.75 -0.63 4.51
CA ILE A 82 -6.91 -1.23 3.48
C ILE A 82 -6.52 -2.64 3.90
N LYS A 83 -6.04 -2.82 5.14
CA LYS A 83 -5.67 -4.15 5.64
C LYS A 83 -6.82 -5.16 5.55
N GLU A 84 -8.02 -4.80 6.00
CA GLU A 84 -9.22 -5.64 5.86
C GLU A 84 -9.46 -6.06 4.40
N SER A 85 -9.34 -5.12 3.47
CA SER A 85 -9.47 -5.42 2.04
C SER A 85 -8.39 -6.38 1.55
N LEU A 86 -7.13 -6.16 1.93
CA LEU A 86 -6.00 -7.01 1.54
C LEU A 86 -6.12 -8.44 2.09
N ASP A 87 -6.59 -8.59 3.33
CA ASP A 87 -6.79 -9.89 3.97
C ASP A 87 -7.76 -10.77 3.18
N THR A 88 -8.81 -10.20 2.57
CA THR A 88 -9.76 -10.95 1.72
C THR A 88 -9.10 -11.57 0.49
N MET A 89 -8.00 -10.97 0.02
CA MET A 89 -7.23 -11.40 -1.15
C MET A 89 -5.96 -12.19 -0.77
N LYS A 90 -5.76 -12.47 0.52
CA LYS A 90 -4.53 -13.08 1.06
C LYS A 90 -3.28 -12.28 0.68
N LEU A 91 -3.40 -10.95 0.72
CA LEU A 91 -2.33 -9.97 0.57
C LEU A 91 -2.07 -9.28 1.91
N ASP A 92 -0.93 -8.60 2.03
CA ASP A 92 -0.58 -7.79 3.18
C ASP A 92 0.19 -6.53 2.76
N PHE A 93 0.56 -5.69 3.74
CA PHE A 93 1.33 -4.47 3.47
C PHE A 93 2.73 -4.75 2.88
N GLY A 94 3.28 -5.93 3.09
CA GLY A 94 4.55 -6.36 2.47
C GLY A 94 4.46 -6.50 0.95
N ASN A 95 3.24 -6.68 0.41
CA ASN A 95 3.00 -6.73 -1.03
C ASN A 95 2.88 -5.34 -1.68
N VAL A 96 2.76 -4.25 -0.90
CA VAL A 96 2.61 -2.90 -1.44
C VAL A 96 3.91 -2.48 -2.14
N ALA A 97 3.81 -2.22 -3.43
CA ALA A 97 4.90 -1.74 -4.28
C ALA A 97 4.90 -0.21 -4.38
N ALA A 98 3.73 0.39 -4.56
CA ALA A 98 3.58 1.84 -4.64
C ALA A 98 2.38 2.32 -3.82
N MET A 99 2.45 3.58 -3.39
CA MET A 99 1.41 4.24 -2.59
C MET A 99 1.30 5.70 -2.99
N THR A 100 0.07 6.19 -3.11
CA THR A 100 -0.23 7.62 -3.17
C THR A 100 -1.07 8.01 -1.97
N VAL A 101 -0.66 9.04 -1.26
CA VAL A 101 -1.40 9.60 -0.12
C VAL A 101 -1.87 10.99 -0.49
N TYR A 102 -3.17 11.19 -0.48
CA TYR A 102 -3.84 12.46 -0.69
C TYR A 102 -4.24 13.03 0.67
N LEU A 103 -3.76 14.23 0.98
CA LEU A 103 -4.07 14.93 2.23
C LEU A 103 -4.79 16.24 1.92
N VAL A 104 -5.91 16.48 2.58
CA VAL A 104 -6.56 17.80 2.57
C VAL A 104 -5.87 18.67 3.61
N GLY A 105 -5.82 19.98 3.35
CA GLY A 105 -5.30 20.94 4.32
C GLY A 105 -6.14 20.94 5.60
N ASP A 106 -5.50 20.64 6.73
CA ASP A 106 -6.16 20.59 8.04
C ASP A 106 -6.41 22.02 8.55
N PRO A 107 -7.66 22.42 8.83
CA PRO A 107 -7.95 23.72 9.43
C PRO A 107 -7.17 23.98 10.73
N ALA A 108 -6.97 22.95 11.56
CA ALA A 108 -6.18 23.05 12.80
C ALA A 108 -4.67 23.28 12.55
N LYS A 109 -4.20 23.10 11.32
CA LYS A 109 -2.82 23.33 10.86
C LYS A 109 -2.74 24.56 9.93
N GLY A 110 -3.72 25.46 9.98
CA GLY A 110 -3.77 26.64 9.12
C GLY A 110 -3.99 26.32 7.64
N GLY A 111 -4.72 25.27 7.32
CA GLY A 111 -5.02 24.85 5.95
C GLY A 111 -3.87 24.15 5.23
N ARG A 112 -2.84 23.72 5.96
CA ARG A 112 -1.73 22.90 5.43
C ARG A 112 -1.99 21.42 5.75
N MET A 113 -1.50 20.52 4.89
CA MET A 113 -1.56 19.10 5.17
C MET A 113 -0.78 18.77 6.45
N ASP A 114 -1.35 17.94 7.31
CA ASP A 114 -0.68 17.41 8.50
C ASP A 114 0.16 16.19 8.13
N PHE A 115 1.31 16.44 7.51
CA PHE A 115 2.25 15.40 7.10
C PHE A 115 2.76 14.58 8.29
N ASP A 116 3.03 15.22 9.43
CA ASP A 116 3.54 14.54 10.62
C ASP A 116 2.50 13.61 11.24
N GLY A 117 1.23 14.01 11.28
CA GLY A 117 0.12 13.15 11.71
C GLY A 117 -0.02 11.91 10.82
N MET A 118 0.05 12.09 9.50
CA MET A 118 0.06 10.98 8.56
C MET A 118 1.26 10.06 8.77
N MET A 119 2.48 10.61 8.95
CA MET A 119 3.68 9.82 9.20
C MET A 119 3.63 9.04 10.51
N ALA A 120 3.03 9.61 11.55
CA ALA A 120 2.83 8.94 12.83
C ALA A 120 1.89 7.71 12.72
N ALA A 121 0.97 7.71 11.76
CA ALA A 121 0.15 6.55 11.41
C ALA A 121 0.94 5.56 10.52
N TYR A 122 1.53 6.05 9.43
CA TYR A 122 2.26 5.26 8.44
C TYR A 122 3.34 4.37 9.07
N SER A 123 4.12 4.91 10.00
CA SER A 123 5.23 4.21 10.67
C SER A 123 4.78 3.02 11.54
N GLN A 124 3.49 2.86 11.79
CA GLN A 124 2.95 1.70 12.48
C GLN A 124 2.73 0.49 11.55
N PHE A 125 2.73 0.73 10.23
CA PHE A 125 2.43 -0.29 9.23
C PHE A 125 3.61 -0.59 8.30
N PHE A 126 4.53 0.36 8.11
CA PHE A 126 5.64 0.27 7.17
C PHE A 126 6.98 0.57 7.84
N GLY A 127 8.01 -0.20 7.49
CA GLY A 127 9.35 -0.05 8.05
C GLY A 127 9.44 -0.53 9.49
N THR A 128 8.50 -1.35 9.95
CA THR A 128 8.55 -2.00 11.26
C THR A 128 9.43 -3.25 11.20
N LYS A 129 9.74 -3.82 12.35
CA LYS A 129 10.48 -5.08 12.42
C LYS A 129 9.70 -6.22 11.77
N GLU A 130 8.38 -6.23 11.94
CA GLU A 130 7.46 -7.25 11.42
C GLU A 130 7.15 -7.04 9.94
N GLN A 131 7.11 -5.77 9.49
CA GLN A 131 6.87 -5.40 8.09
C GLN A 131 7.92 -4.37 7.63
N PRO A 132 9.13 -4.83 7.23
CA PRO A 132 10.24 -3.98 6.86
C PRO A 132 10.14 -3.42 5.42
N ASN A 133 9.26 -3.97 4.58
CA ASN A 133 9.15 -3.62 3.17
C ASN A 133 8.57 -2.23 2.98
N LEU A 134 9.31 -1.36 2.31
CA LEU A 134 8.90 0.02 2.04
C LEU A 134 8.37 0.16 0.61
N PRO A 135 7.22 0.84 0.39
CA PRO A 135 6.75 1.18 -0.94
C PRO A 135 7.48 2.41 -1.51
N ALA A 136 7.48 2.54 -2.82
CA ALA A 136 7.63 3.86 -3.44
C ALA A 136 6.39 4.70 -3.09
N ARG A 137 6.55 5.96 -2.58
CA ARG A 137 5.41 6.73 -2.10
C ARG A 137 5.49 8.20 -2.53
N SER A 138 4.34 8.73 -2.95
CA SER A 138 4.09 10.16 -3.05
C SER A 138 3.05 10.58 -2.01
N THR A 139 3.21 11.77 -1.43
CA THR A 139 2.23 12.40 -0.55
C THR A 139 2.03 13.82 -1.02
N VAL A 140 0.77 14.19 -1.30
CA VAL A 140 0.40 15.49 -1.87
C VAL A 140 -0.77 16.10 -1.13
N GLN A 141 -0.79 17.44 -1.06
CA GLN A 141 -1.97 18.17 -0.62
C GLN A 141 -2.93 18.32 -1.79
N VAL A 142 -4.22 18.06 -1.53
CA VAL A 142 -5.32 18.22 -2.47
C VAL A 142 -6.34 19.22 -1.95
N ALA A 143 -7.16 19.75 -2.85
CA ALA A 143 -8.17 20.74 -2.50
C ALA A 143 -9.33 20.18 -1.67
N GLY A 144 -9.64 18.89 -1.82
CA GLY A 144 -10.72 18.20 -1.11
C GLY A 144 -10.79 16.73 -1.46
N LEU A 145 -11.55 15.97 -0.67
CA LEU A 145 -11.89 14.58 -0.88
C LEU A 145 -13.41 14.42 -1.03
N VAL A 146 -13.89 13.20 -1.26
CA VAL A 146 -15.29 12.90 -1.57
C VAL A 146 -16.28 13.32 -0.48
N GLY A 147 -15.86 13.29 0.78
CA GLY A 147 -16.71 13.68 1.93
C GLY A 147 -16.18 14.93 2.66
N PRO A 148 -17.07 15.81 3.13
CA PRO A 148 -16.67 16.97 3.94
C PRO A 148 -15.98 16.50 5.22
N GLY A 149 -14.91 17.18 5.62
CA GLY A 149 -14.12 16.88 6.82
C GLY A 149 -13.15 15.70 6.68
N MET A 150 -13.15 14.99 5.55
CA MET A 150 -12.12 13.99 5.26
C MET A 150 -10.79 14.68 4.97
N LEU A 151 -9.73 14.23 5.65
CA LEU A 151 -8.37 14.77 5.52
C LEU A 151 -7.40 13.80 4.82
N VAL A 152 -7.78 12.51 4.68
CA VAL A 152 -6.89 11.46 4.19
C VAL A 152 -7.60 10.54 3.20
N GLU A 153 -6.94 10.27 2.07
CA GLU A 153 -7.24 9.15 1.18
C GLU A 153 -5.94 8.49 0.78
N ILE A 154 -5.93 7.16 0.71
CA ILE A 154 -4.72 6.39 0.39
C ILE A 154 -5.05 5.38 -0.70
N GLU A 155 -4.25 5.41 -1.77
CA GLU A 155 -4.24 4.47 -2.88
C GLU A 155 -2.99 3.60 -2.80
N VAL A 156 -3.11 2.29 -3.05
CA VAL A 156 -1.97 1.37 -3.08
C VAL A 156 -1.98 0.49 -4.33
N GLN A 157 -0.77 0.22 -4.84
CA GLN A 157 -0.52 -0.75 -5.89
C GLN A 157 0.33 -1.86 -5.30
N LEU A 158 -0.07 -3.12 -5.52
CA LEU A 158 0.58 -4.27 -4.90
C LEU A 158 1.06 -5.24 -5.97
N ALA A 159 2.01 -6.09 -5.57
CA ALA A 159 2.52 -7.16 -6.42
C ALA A 159 2.71 -8.45 -5.60
N LYS A 160 2.38 -9.61 -6.22
CA LYS A 160 2.55 -10.93 -5.62
C LYS A 160 2.90 -11.98 -6.66
#